data_acfd1b7c72f9a34edb405fe3f5402a90
#
_entry.id   acfd1b7c72f9a34edb405fe3f5402a90
#
_cell.length_a   1.000
_cell.length_b   1.000
_cell.length_c   1.000
_cell.angle_alpha   90.00
_cell.angle_beta   90.00
_cell.angle_gamma   90.00
#
_symmetry.space_group_name_H-M   'P 1'
#
loop_
_entity.id
_entity.type
_entity.pdbx_description
1 polymer ?
#
loop_
_entity_poly.entity_id
_entity_poly.type
_entity_poly.pdbx_seq_one_letter_code
_entity_poly.pdbx_strand_id
1 'polypeptide(L)'
;MVSVNLEAKKTLDQMIEKAEELNIAVSKLDNGSTILDCGVNVSGSFKAGELYTKICLGGLAEVGISIPGDLSENFAIPSVKIKTNFPSISTLGSQKAGWSVSVGDFFALGSGPARALALKPAETYEKIGYKDDADIAILTLEADKLPGEDVADSIALDCGVSVENVYLLVAPTSSIVGSIQIAGRVVENGTYKMLEFLKFDVNKVKYAAGIAPIAPVDPDGLKAMGKTNDAVLFGGRTYYYIESDEDDDIKSLAEQLPSSSSDGYGKPFYDVFKEAEFDFYKIDKGMFAPAEVVINDLRTGQMFRSGAVNVELLKKSFGL
;
A
#
# COMPACT_ATOMS: atom_id res chain seq x y z
N MET A 1 -3.94 4.95 -22.53
CA MET A 1 -3.33 4.32 -21.34
C MET A 1 -4.45 4.13 -20.32
N VAL A 2 -4.38 3.14 -19.41
CA VAL A 2 -5.44 2.93 -18.39
C VAL A 2 -5.41 4.07 -17.39
N SER A 3 -6.58 4.61 -16.97
CA SER A 3 -6.69 5.64 -15.93
C SER A 3 -6.91 4.99 -14.56
N VAL A 4 -6.01 5.24 -13.62
CA VAL A 4 -6.16 4.73 -12.25
C VAL A 4 -7.31 5.40 -11.50
N ASN A 5 -7.61 6.69 -11.77
CA ASN A 5 -8.74 7.38 -11.15
C ASN A 5 -10.08 6.83 -11.66
N LEU A 6 -10.23 6.63 -12.97
CA LEU A 6 -11.47 6.11 -13.55
C LEU A 6 -11.72 4.64 -13.16
N GLU A 7 -10.66 3.81 -13.08
CA GLU A 7 -10.81 2.43 -12.62
C GLU A 7 -11.14 2.36 -11.12
N ALA A 8 -10.50 3.18 -10.30
CA ALA A 8 -10.80 3.28 -8.87
C ALA A 8 -12.21 3.81 -8.60
N LYS A 9 -12.73 4.72 -9.45
CA LYS A 9 -14.08 5.30 -9.34
C LYS A 9 -15.17 4.23 -9.30
N LYS A 10 -15.02 3.16 -10.07
CA LYS A 10 -15.96 2.02 -10.06
C LYS A 10 -16.07 1.37 -8.67
N THR A 11 -14.95 1.28 -7.96
CA THR A 11 -14.91 0.74 -6.59
C THR A 11 -15.40 1.76 -5.57
N LEU A 12 -15.08 3.04 -5.77
CA LEU A 12 -15.54 4.15 -4.94
C LEU A 12 -17.08 4.25 -4.96
N ASP A 13 -17.71 4.16 -6.15
CA ASP A 13 -19.16 4.20 -6.28
C ASP A 13 -19.83 3.06 -5.51
N GLN A 14 -19.25 1.86 -5.56
CA GLN A 14 -19.71 0.74 -4.76
C GLN A 14 -19.59 1.01 -3.25
N MET A 15 -18.51 1.66 -2.81
CA MET A 15 -18.34 2.01 -1.39
C MET A 15 -19.38 3.05 -0.93
N ILE A 16 -19.67 4.05 -1.76
CA ILE A 16 -20.67 5.08 -1.47
C ILE A 16 -22.07 4.45 -1.39
N GLU A 17 -22.44 3.62 -2.36
CA GLU A 17 -23.74 2.95 -2.41
C GLU A 17 -23.98 2.04 -1.20
N LYS A 18 -22.92 1.40 -0.70
CA LYS A 18 -22.98 0.39 0.39
C LYS A 18 -22.41 0.89 1.70
N ALA A 19 -22.37 2.21 1.92
CA ALA A 19 -21.68 2.78 3.07
C ALA A 19 -22.14 2.20 4.42
N GLU A 20 -23.44 2.03 4.61
CA GLU A 20 -24.02 1.45 5.84
C GLU A 20 -23.59 -0.01 6.02
N GLU A 21 -23.68 -0.85 4.98
CA GLU A 21 -23.25 -2.25 5.00
C GLU A 21 -21.75 -2.38 5.31
N LEU A 22 -20.95 -1.41 4.85
CA LEU A 22 -19.49 -1.38 5.02
C LEU A 22 -19.05 -0.79 6.37
N ASN A 23 -19.99 -0.28 7.19
CA ASN A 23 -19.71 0.49 8.42
C ASN A 23 -18.75 1.68 8.16
N ILE A 24 -18.96 2.41 7.07
CA ILE A 24 -18.25 3.64 6.74
C ILE A 24 -19.24 4.81 6.69
N ALA A 25 -18.73 6.04 6.80
CA ALA A 25 -19.57 7.23 6.67
C ALA A 25 -19.15 8.05 5.46
N VAL A 26 -20.14 8.54 4.71
CA VAL A 26 -19.93 9.40 3.54
C VAL A 26 -20.51 10.78 3.87
N SER A 27 -19.72 11.82 3.68
CA SER A 27 -20.12 13.20 3.85
C SER A 27 -19.68 14.07 2.68
N LYS A 28 -20.45 15.11 2.39
CA LYS A 28 -20.10 16.10 1.38
C LYS A 28 -19.78 17.41 2.11
N LEU A 29 -18.63 18.01 1.80
CA LEU A 29 -18.24 19.31 2.33
C LEU A 29 -18.95 20.45 1.57
N ASP A 30 -18.96 21.67 2.12
CA ASP A 30 -19.64 22.81 1.53
C ASP A 30 -19.02 23.23 0.18
N ASN A 31 -17.71 22.98 -0.04
CA ASN A 31 -17.03 23.18 -1.32
C ASN A 31 -17.36 22.10 -2.37
N GLY A 32 -18.19 21.11 -2.04
CA GLY A 32 -18.66 20.07 -2.94
C GLY A 32 -17.82 18.80 -2.95
N SER A 33 -16.64 18.76 -2.33
CA SER A 33 -15.82 17.55 -2.21
C SER A 33 -16.48 16.48 -1.34
N THR A 34 -16.10 15.22 -1.54
CA THR A 34 -16.67 14.08 -0.82
C THR A 34 -15.62 13.40 0.07
N ILE A 35 -15.96 13.19 1.35
CA ILE A 35 -15.14 12.51 2.33
C ILE A 35 -15.77 11.16 2.67
N LEU A 36 -14.96 10.09 2.67
CA LEU A 36 -15.33 8.79 3.18
C LEU A 36 -14.52 8.52 4.44
N ASP A 37 -15.19 8.53 5.59
CA ASP A 37 -14.63 8.04 6.86
C ASP A 37 -14.66 6.51 6.84
N CYS A 38 -13.49 5.90 6.82
CA CYS A 38 -13.33 4.45 6.77
C CYS A 38 -12.74 3.86 8.07
N GLY A 39 -12.66 4.66 9.15
CA GLY A 39 -12.13 4.14 10.41
C GLY A 39 -11.75 5.20 11.45
N VAL A 40 -12.04 6.51 11.20
CA VAL A 40 -11.75 7.61 12.15
C VAL A 40 -12.84 7.67 13.23
N ASN A 41 -14.11 7.86 12.83
CA ASN A 41 -15.26 7.93 13.73
C ASN A 41 -16.20 6.72 13.62
N VAL A 42 -15.90 5.82 12.71
CA VAL A 42 -16.66 4.60 12.41
C VAL A 42 -15.75 3.39 12.45
N SER A 43 -16.30 2.18 12.60
CA SER A 43 -15.48 0.98 12.77
C SER A 43 -14.83 0.48 11.48
N GLY A 44 -15.40 0.81 10.31
CA GLY A 44 -15.06 0.12 9.07
C GLY A 44 -15.46 -1.36 9.09
N SER A 45 -14.97 -2.12 8.13
CA SER A 45 -15.19 -3.57 8.05
C SER A 45 -14.10 -4.25 7.23
N PHE A 46 -14.04 -5.59 7.23
CA PHE A 46 -13.17 -6.35 6.34
C PHE A 46 -13.41 -5.98 4.87
N LYS A 47 -14.69 -5.88 4.47
CA LYS A 47 -15.04 -5.54 3.10
C LYS A 47 -14.68 -4.10 2.73
N ALA A 48 -14.83 -3.16 3.67
CA ALA A 48 -14.35 -1.78 3.49
C ALA A 48 -12.83 -1.76 3.27
N GLY A 49 -12.06 -2.53 4.05
CA GLY A 49 -10.62 -2.67 3.90
C GLY A 49 -10.19 -3.24 2.55
N GLU A 50 -10.88 -4.27 2.04
CA GLU A 50 -10.64 -4.81 0.70
C GLU A 50 -10.85 -3.73 -0.39
N LEU A 51 -11.98 -3.02 -0.35
CA LEU A 51 -12.34 -2.01 -1.34
C LEU A 51 -11.42 -0.79 -1.25
N TYR A 52 -11.10 -0.34 -0.03
CA TYR A 52 -10.12 0.73 0.20
C TYR A 52 -8.76 0.38 -0.39
N THR A 53 -8.26 -0.83 -0.12
CA THR A 53 -6.99 -1.33 -0.68
C THR A 53 -7.03 -1.38 -2.21
N LYS A 54 -8.15 -1.80 -2.79
CA LYS A 54 -8.33 -1.81 -4.25
C LYS A 54 -8.29 -0.40 -4.84
N ILE A 55 -8.86 0.59 -4.16
CA ILE A 55 -8.75 2.01 -4.54
C ILE A 55 -7.30 2.48 -4.43
N CYS A 56 -6.59 2.16 -3.34
CA CYS A 56 -5.16 2.47 -3.23
C CYS A 56 -4.37 1.97 -4.44
N LEU A 57 -4.69 0.77 -4.94
CA LEU A 57 -4.08 0.14 -6.12
C LEU A 57 -4.62 0.67 -7.47
N GLY A 58 -5.32 1.81 -7.46
CA GLY A 58 -5.86 2.42 -8.67
C GLY A 58 -6.96 1.62 -9.36
N GLY A 59 -7.66 0.75 -8.64
CA GLY A 59 -8.66 -0.15 -9.22
C GLY A 59 -8.09 -1.29 -10.09
N LEU A 60 -6.77 -1.36 -10.25
CA LEU A 60 -6.06 -2.25 -11.18
C LEU A 60 -5.61 -3.58 -10.55
N ALA A 61 -6.10 -3.90 -9.38
CA ALA A 61 -5.78 -5.15 -8.69
C ALA A 61 -7.05 -5.88 -8.22
N GLU A 62 -6.96 -7.19 -8.16
CA GLU A 62 -7.88 -8.00 -7.37
C GLU A 62 -7.38 -8.02 -5.92
N VAL A 63 -8.28 -7.72 -4.99
CA VAL A 63 -8.02 -7.73 -3.54
C VAL A 63 -9.03 -8.65 -2.88
N GLY A 64 -8.56 -9.48 -1.98
CA GLY A 64 -9.43 -10.37 -1.19
C GLY A 64 -8.77 -10.79 0.09
N ILE A 65 -9.57 -11.22 1.07
CA ILE A 65 -9.09 -11.76 2.34
C ILE A 65 -9.27 -13.27 2.34
N SER A 66 -8.22 -13.99 2.71
CA SER A 66 -8.27 -15.41 2.98
C SER A 66 -8.22 -15.69 4.47
N ILE A 67 -8.90 -16.74 4.87
CA ILE A 67 -9.01 -17.20 6.26
C ILE A 67 -8.13 -18.46 6.46
N PRO A 68 -7.75 -18.79 7.70
CA PRO A 68 -6.53 -19.47 8.13
C PRO A 68 -6.09 -20.70 7.35
N GLY A 69 -4.80 -20.89 7.23
CA GLY A 69 -4.13 -21.98 6.53
C GLY A 69 -3.08 -21.53 5.51
N ASP A 70 -3.09 -20.25 5.14
CA ASP A 70 -2.25 -19.74 4.03
C ASP A 70 -0.79 -19.45 4.42
N LEU A 71 -0.45 -19.34 5.71
CA LEU A 71 0.91 -19.00 6.15
C LEU A 71 1.66 -20.19 6.75
N SER A 72 1.09 -20.88 7.72
CA SER A 72 1.60 -22.13 8.30
C SER A 72 0.52 -22.79 9.16
N GLU A 73 0.63 -24.09 9.40
CA GLU A 73 -0.28 -24.82 10.28
C GLU A 73 -0.29 -24.28 11.74
N ASN A 74 0.79 -23.60 12.14
CA ASN A 74 0.97 -23.09 13.51
C ASN A 74 0.67 -21.59 13.67
N PHE A 75 0.33 -20.88 12.58
CA PHE A 75 0.09 -19.44 12.61
C PHE A 75 -0.99 -19.04 11.62
N ALA A 76 -2.22 -19.30 12.02
CA ALA A 76 -3.40 -19.11 11.19
C ALA A 76 -4.02 -17.73 11.45
N ILE A 77 -3.65 -16.73 10.65
CA ILE A 77 -4.18 -15.35 10.71
C ILE A 77 -4.82 -14.99 9.36
N PRO A 78 -5.98 -14.27 9.36
CA PRO A 78 -6.54 -13.71 8.14
C PRO A 78 -5.50 -12.91 7.36
N SER A 79 -5.45 -13.09 6.05
CA SER A 79 -4.41 -12.49 5.20
C SER A 79 -5.02 -11.83 3.98
N VAL A 80 -4.46 -10.70 3.57
CA VAL A 80 -4.85 -9.99 2.33
C VAL A 80 -4.12 -10.62 1.16
N LYS A 81 -4.84 -10.93 0.09
CA LYS A 81 -4.31 -11.40 -1.20
C LYS A 81 -4.46 -10.32 -2.25
N ILE A 82 -3.40 -10.09 -3.00
CA ILE A 82 -3.34 -9.11 -4.09
C ILE A 82 -2.92 -9.81 -5.38
N LYS A 83 -3.57 -9.48 -6.51
CA LYS A 83 -3.11 -9.84 -7.85
C LYS A 83 -3.27 -8.65 -8.78
N THR A 84 -2.26 -8.36 -9.60
CA THR A 84 -2.32 -7.28 -10.57
C THR A 84 -1.58 -7.64 -11.87
N ASN A 85 -2.15 -7.19 -12.99
CA ASN A 85 -1.52 -7.24 -14.32
C ASN A 85 -0.85 -5.91 -14.68
N PHE A 86 -0.81 -4.95 -13.75
CA PHE A 86 -0.22 -3.62 -13.93
C PHE A 86 0.68 -3.26 -12.74
N PRO A 87 1.73 -4.06 -12.41
CA PRO A 87 2.46 -3.89 -11.16
C PRO A 87 3.03 -2.49 -10.94
N SER A 88 3.76 -1.92 -11.91
CA SER A 88 4.38 -0.60 -11.78
C SER A 88 3.33 0.51 -11.58
N ILE A 89 2.24 0.47 -12.36
CA ILE A 89 1.18 1.50 -12.31
C ILE A 89 0.35 1.36 -11.02
N SER A 90 -0.13 0.14 -10.71
CA SER A 90 -1.00 -0.07 -9.54
C SER A 90 -0.28 0.19 -8.21
N THR A 91 0.99 -0.20 -8.11
CA THR A 91 1.77 -0.02 -6.88
C THR A 91 2.42 1.37 -6.82
N LEU A 92 3.40 1.65 -7.66
CA LEU A 92 4.18 2.90 -7.61
C LEU A 92 3.40 4.10 -8.17
N GLY A 93 2.64 3.90 -9.23
CA GLY A 93 1.80 4.94 -9.84
C GLY A 93 0.54 5.28 -9.03
N SER A 94 0.10 4.39 -8.11
CA SER A 94 -1.08 4.61 -7.30
C SER A 94 -0.83 4.34 -5.81
N GLN A 95 -0.59 3.10 -5.38
CA GLN A 95 -0.61 2.70 -3.97
C GLN A 95 0.50 3.32 -3.10
N LYS A 96 1.70 3.57 -3.63
CA LYS A 96 2.82 4.14 -2.86
C LYS A 96 2.37 5.35 -2.02
N ALA A 97 2.72 5.38 -0.73
CA ALA A 97 2.46 6.52 0.16
C ALA A 97 3.46 7.65 -0.14
N GLY A 98 3.31 8.27 -1.32
CA GLY A 98 4.28 9.21 -1.88
C GLY A 98 3.88 10.68 -1.79
N TRP A 99 2.75 11.00 -1.19
CA TRP A 99 2.26 12.37 -1.06
C TRP A 99 2.06 12.75 0.42
N SER A 100 2.97 13.54 0.97
CA SER A 100 2.76 14.17 2.27
C SER A 100 1.79 15.33 2.10
N VAL A 101 0.53 15.15 2.53
CA VAL A 101 -0.50 16.19 2.55
C VAL A 101 -0.39 16.95 3.86
N SER A 102 0.00 18.23 3.79
CA SER A 102 0.17 19.10 4.96
C SER A 102 -0.48 20.45 4.67
N VAL A 103 -1.61 20.74 5.33
CA VAL A 103 -2.39 21.96 5.17
C VAL A 103 -2.86 22.43 6.55
N GLY A 104 -2.43 23.60 6.99
CA GLY A 104 -2.68 24.06 8.35
C GLY A 104 -2.20 23.05 9.40
N ASP A 105 -3.11 22.61 10.27
CA ASP A 105 -2.85 21.60 11.31
C ASP A 105 -3.18 20.17 10.85
N PHE A 106 -3.55 19.98 9.57
CA PHE A 106 -3.81 18.67 9.00
C PHE A 106 -2.55 18.07 8.42
N PHE A 107 -2.26 16.81 8.77
CA PHE A 107 -1.20 16.02 8.16
C PHE A 107 -1.70 14.62 7.87
N ALA A 108 -1.37 14.11 6.67
CA ALA A 108 -1.64 12.73 6.28
C ALA A 108 -0.61 12.24 5.26
N LEU A 109 -0.41 10.92 5.20
CA LEU A 109 0.27 10.28 4.09
C LEU A 109 -0.78 9.91 3.03
N GLY A 110 -0.63 10.49 1.84
CA GLY A 110 -1.50 10.30 0.69
C GLY A 110 -1.02 9.16 -0.21
N SER A 111 -1.95 8.27 -0.51
CA SER A 111 -1.82 7.15 -1.44
C SER A 111 -2.97 7.18 -2.45
N GLY A 112 -2.87 6.38 -3.50
CA GLY A 112 -3.99 6.21 -4.42
C GLY A 112 -3.90 7.04 -5.70
N PRO A 113 -4.97 6.98 -6.52
CA PRO A 113 -4.97 7.41 -7.92
C PRO A 113 -4.65 8.88 -8.16
N ALA A 114 -5.12 9.79 -7.28
CA ALA A 114 -4.90 11.23 -7.43
C ALA A 114 -3.41 11.61 -7.54
N ARG A 115 -2.52 10.80 -6.97
CA ARG A 115 -1.07 11.00 -7.10
C ARG A 115 -0.59 11.01 -8.55
N ALA A 116 -1.25 10.24 -9.43
CA ALA A 116 -0.92 10.17 -10.85
C ALA A 116 -1.36 11.40 -11.65
N LEU A 117 -2.32 12.18 -11.14
CA LEU A 117 -2.66 13.51 -11.66
C LEU A 117 -1.65 14.56 -11.20
N ALA A 118 -1.40 14.60 -9.90
CA ALA A 118 -0.50 15.56 -9.25
C ALA A 118 1.00 15.25 -9.46
N LEU A 119 1.35 14.07 -9.98
CA LEU A 119 2.72 13.56 -10.17
C LEU A 119 3.56 13.61 -8.88
N LYS A 120 2.98 13.14 -7.77
CA LYS A 120 3.64 13.19 -6.44
C LYS A 120 4.08 11.82 -5.93
N PRO A 121 5.42 11.61 -5.78
CA PRO A 121 6.52 12.50 -6.17
C PRO A 121 6.85 12.35 -7.67
N ALA A 122 7.23 13.44 -8.33
CA ALA A 122 7.46 13.50 -9.79
C ALA A 122 8.47 12.44 -10.26
N GLU A 123 9.57 12.25 -9.52
CA GLU A 123 10.63 11.29 -9.84
C GLU A 123 10.11 9.84 -10.04
N THR A 124 9.10 9.43 -9.25
CA THR A 124 8.48 8.10 -9.43
C THR A 124 7.81 7.99 -10.79
N TYR A 125 7.05 9.03 -11.19
CA TYR A 125 6.31 9.03 -12.46
C TYR A 125 7.22 9.14 -13.68
N GLU A 126 8.33 9.87 -13.57
CA GLU A 126 9.38 9.89 -14.58
C GLU A 126 9.96 8.49 -14.83
N LYS A 127 10.28 7.76 -13.72
CA LYS A 127 10.85 6.41 -13.78
C LYS A 127 9.89 5.37 -14.38
N ILE A 128 8.59 5.43 -14.01
CA ILE A 128 7.59 4.47 -14.52
C ILE A 128 6.95 4.88 -15.84
N GLY A 129 7.18 6.12 -16.31
CA GLY A 129 6.64 6.62 -17.57
C GLY A 129 5.12 6.71 -17.59
N TYR A 130 4.48 7.05 -16.45
CA TYR A 130 3.03 7.07 -16.31
C TYR A 130 2.51 8.42 -15.82
N LYS A 131 1.37 8.85 -16.39
CA LYS A 131 0.58 10.00 -15.95
C LYS A 131 -0.90 9.70 -16.21
N ASP A 132 -1.77 10.08 -15.30
CA ASP A 132 -3.22 10.07 -15.49
C ASP A 132 -3.72 11.43 -15.99
N ASP A 133 -4.88 11.47 -16.64
CA ASP A 133 -5.52 12.67 -17.20
C ASP A 133 -7.02 12.75 -16.89
N ALA A 134 -7.48 12.00 -15.87
CA ALA A 134 -8.87 12.00 -15.44
C ALA A 134 -9.30 13.37 -14.89
N ASP A 135 -10.59 13.67 -14.98
CA ASP A 135 -11.23 14.86 -14.42
C ASP A 135 -11.70 14.69 -12.95
N ILE A 136 -11.39 13.55 -12.34
CA ILE A 136 -11.67 13.21 -10.95
C ILE A 136 -10.39 12.84 -10.22
N ALA A 137 -10.29 13.21 -8.94
CA ALA A 137 -9.18 12.90 -8.06
C ALA A 137 -9.63 12.06 -6.87
N ILE A 138 -9.10 10.85 -6.73
CA ILE A 138 -9.38 9.96 -5.62
C ILE A 138 -8.10 9.75 -4.83
N LEU A 139 -8.06 10.23 -3.58
CA LEU A 139 -6.91 10.11 -2.70
C LEU A 139 -7.29 9.36 -1.42
N THR A 140 -6.48 8.39 -1.04
CA THR A 140 -6.59 7.71 0.24
C THR A 140 -5.59 8.29 1.23
N LEU A 141 -6.06 8.64 2.42
CA LEU A 141 -5.31 9.34 3.45
C LEU A 141 -5.15 8.45 4.69
N GLU A 142 -3.92 8.28 5.13
CA GLU A 142 -3.61 7.67 6.43
C GLU A 142 -3.54 8.79 7.46
N ALA A 143 -4.60 8.94 8.26
CA ALA A 143 -4.75 10.01 9.25
C ALA A 143 -5.74 9.61 10.36
N ASP A 144 -5.57 10.22 11.54
CA ASP A 144 -6.44 10.03 12.71
C ASP A 144 -7.60 11.04 12.78
N LYS A 145 -7.68 11.97 11.82
CA LYS A 145 -8.74 12.97 11.71
C LYS A 145 -9.17 13.17 10.26
N LEU A 146 -10.42 13.58 10.06
CA LEU A 146 -10.95 13.89 8.74
C LEU A 146 -10.40 15.24 8.24
N PRO A 147 -10.13 15.38 6.91
CA PRO A 147 -9.73 16.64 6.30
C PRO A 147 -10.88 17.64 6.22
N GLY A 148 -10.55 18.94 6.22
CA GLY A 148 -11.46 20.03 5.92
C GLY A 148 -11.47 20.42 4.43
N GLU A 149 -12.22 21.48 4.13
CA GLU A 149 -12.33 22.03 2.77
C GLU A 149 -10.98 22.51 2.22
N ASP A 150 -10.17 23.14 3.05
CA ASP A 150 -8.83 23.62 2.71
C ASP A 150 -7.91 22.54 2.19
N VAL A 151 -8.01 21.33 2.75
CA VAL A 151 -7.27 20.16 2.28
C VAL A 151 -7.78 19.68 0.92
N ALA A 152 -9.11 19.62 0.75
CA ALA A 152 -9.71 19.23 -0.52
C ALA A 152 -9.41 20.23 -1.64
N ASP A 153 -9.45 21.54 -1.35
CA ASP A 153 -9.11 22.61 -2.29
C ASP A 153 -7.64 22.52 -2.73
N SER A 154 -6.72 22.26 -1.78
CA SER A 154 -5.29 22.06 -2.09
C SER A 154 -5.06 20.85 -3.01
N ILE A 155 -5.77 19.74 -2.75
CA ILE A 155 -5.66 18.53 -3.59
C ILE A 155 -6.26 18.77 -4.98
N ALA A 156 -7.40 19.46 -5.08
CA ALA A 156 -8.02 19.85 -6.34
C ALA A 156 -7.06 20.67 -7.22
N LEU A 157 -6.41 21.67 -6.62
CA LEU A 157 -5.42 22.51 -7.27
C LEU A 157 -4.22 21.70 -7.78
N ASP A 158 -3.66 20.86 -6.93
CA ASP A 158 -2.50 20.01 -7.27
C ASP A 158 -2.82 19.00 -8.40
N CYS A 159 -4.06 18.50 -8.42
CA CYS A 159 -4.53 17.54 -9.45
C CYS A 159 -5.05 18.22 -10.72
N GLY A 160 -5.34 19.54 -10.68
CA GLY A 160 -5.93 20.26 -11.80
C GLY A 160 -7.38 19.88 -12.10
N VAL A 161 -8.15 19.51 -11.07
CA VAL A 161 -9.58 19.12 -11.19
C VAL A 161 -10.47 20.10 -10.42
N SER A 162 -11.78 20.11 -10.73
CA SER A 162 -12.78 20.81 -9.92
C SER A 162 -12.91 20.16 -8.55
N VAL A 163 -13.08 20.95 -7.48
CA VAL A 163 -13.10 20.46 -6.09
C VAL A 163 -14.26 19.49 -5.82
N GLU A 164 -15.40 19.67 -6.48
CA GLU A 164 -16.54 18.75 -6.42
C GLU A 164 -16.23 17.35 -6.97
N ASN A 165 -15.15 17.20 -7.72
CA ASN A 165 -14.65 15.94 -8.26
C ASN A 165 -13.51 15.32 -7.38
N VAL A 166 -13.27 15.88 -6.19
CA VAL A 166 -12.31 15.34 -5.24
C VAL A 166 -13.02 14.41 -4.25
N TYR A 167 -12.45 13.22 -4.11
CA TYR A 167 -12.90 12.18 -3.18
C TYR A 167 -11.75 11.79 -2.26
N LEU A 168 -11.91 11.96 -0.95
CA LEU A 168 -10.91 11.66 0.06
C LEU A 168 -11.41 10.53 0.96
N LEU A 169 -10.69 9.41 0.97
CA LEU A 169 -10.97 8.28 1.85
C LEU A 169 -9.97 8.29 3.00
N VAL A 170 -10.45 8.21 4.23
CA VAL A 170 -9.58 8.33 5.42
C VAL A 170 -9.66 7.07 6.27
N ALA A 171 -8.50 6.51 6.59
CA ALA A 171 -8.39 5.37 7.51
C ALA A 171 -7.11 5.49 8.35
N PRO A 172 -7.20 5.52 9.68
CA PRO A 172 -6.03 5.48 10.55
C PRO A 172 -5.40 4.09 10.54
N THR A 173 -4.09 4.02 10.74
CA THR A 173 -3.34 2.75 10.89
C THR A 173 -3.91 1.88 12.02
N SER A 174 -4.43 2.50 13.06
CA SER A 174 -5.06 1.86 14.23
C SER A 174 -6.47 1.29 13.96
N SER A 175 -6.98 1.37 12.73
CA SER A 175 -8.27 0.79 12.33
C SER A 175 -8.12 -0.55 11.61
N ILE A 176 -9.22 -1.31 11.50
CA ILE A 176 -9.23 -2.55 10.71
C ILE A 176 -8.98 -2.27 9.23
N VAL A 177 -9.52 -1.17 8.69
CA VAL A 177 -9.28 -0.76 7.30
C VAL A 177 -7.82 -0.38 7.09
N GLY A 178 -7.21 0.34 8.04
CA GLY A 178 -5.79 0.66 8.03
C GLY A 178 -4.90 -0.57 8.04
N SER A 179 -5.19 -1.54 8.93
CA SER A 179 -4.43 -2.79 8.99
C SER A 179 -4.51 -3.59 7.68
N ILE A 180 -5.70 -3.67 7.08
CA ILE A 180 -5.91 -4.39 5.80
C ILE A 180 -5.19 -3.68 4.66
N GLN A 181 -5.28 -2.34 4.55
CA GLN A 181 -4.64 -1.62 3.45
C GLN A 181 -3.11 -1.69 3.52
N ILE A 182 -2.52 -1.73 4.74
CA ILE A 182 -1.07 -1.85 4.88
C ILE A 182 -0.61 -3.28 4.55
N ALA A 183 -1.33 -4.32 5.00
CA ALA A 183 -1.07 -5.69 4.55
C ALA A 183 -1.14 -5.81 3.01
N GLY A 184 -2.08 -5.09 2.39
CA GLY A 184 -2.23 -5.00 0.94
C GLY A 184 -1.08 -4.30 0.19
N ARG A 185 -0.09 -3.73 0.90
CA ARG A 185 1.12 -3.13 0.31
C ARG A 185 2.21 -4.15 0.02
N VAL A 186 1.98 -5.41 0.27
CA VAL A 186 2.98 -6.47 0.14
C VAL A 186 3.66 -6.50 -1.25
N VAL A 187 2.91 -6.27 -2.33
CA VAL A 187 3.48 -6.18 -3.69
C VAL A 187 4.19 -4.83 -3.90
N GLU A 188 3.60 -3.74 -3.40
CA GLU A 188 4.16 -2.39 -3.51
C GLU A 188 5.53 -2.30 -2.83
N ASN A 189 5.70 -2.86 -1.64
CA ASN A 189 6.99 -2.84 -0.93
C ASN A 189 8.11 -3.48 -1.75
N GLY A 190 7.82 -4.59 -2.45
CA GLY A 190 8.80 -5.20 -3.33
C GLY A 190 9.13 -4.36 -4.57
N THR A 191 8.11 -3.84 -5.27
CA THR A 191 8.34 -2.97 -6.44
C THR A 191 9.03 -1.66 -6.03
N TYR A 192 8.72 -1.13 -4.86
CA TYR A 192 9.41 0.03 -4.29
C TYR A 192 10.90 -0.24 -4.07
N LYS A 193 11.25 -1.37 -3.42
CA LYS A 193 12.64 -1.76 -3.21
C LYS A 193 13.37 -2.02 -4.52
N MET A 194 12.73 -2.68 -5.50
CA MET A 194 13.28 -2.86 -6.84
C MET A 194 13.68 -1.52 -7.47
N LEU A 195 12.77 -0.53 -7.47
CA LEU A 195 12.99 0.76 -8.11
C LEU A 195 14.02 1.62 -7.35
N GLU A 196 13.82 1.81 -6.04
CA GLU A 196 14.54 2.84 -5.29
C GLU A 196 15.91 2.36 -4.77
N PHE A 197 16.04 1.09 -4.42
CA PHE A 197 17.26 0.54 -3.82
C PHE A 197 18.07 -0.31 -4.80
N LEU A 198 17.39 -1.20 -5.54
CA LEU A 198 18.07 -2.13 -6.43
C LEU A 198 18.22 -1.59 -7.86
N LYS A 199 17.64 -0.41 -8.14
CA LYS A 199 17.70 0.29 -9.43
C LYS A 199 17.24 -0.56 -10.62
N PHE A 200 16.31 -1.48 -10.35
CA PHE A 200 15.72 -2.34 -11.37
C PHE A 200 14.55 -1.64 -12.08
N ASP A 201 14.45 -1.80 -13.39
CA ASP A 201 13.33 -1.27 -14.16
C ASP A 201 12.05 -2.06 -13.89
N VAL A 202 11.18 -1.48 -13.05
CA VAL A 202 9.91 -2.11 -12.63
C VAL A 202 8.89 -2.26 -13.76
N ASN A 203 9.09 -1.62 -14.92
CA ASN A 203 8.23 -1.80 -16.10
C ASN A 203 8.44 -3.18 -16.76
N LYS A 204 9.55 -3.86 -16.43
CA LYS A 204 9.80 -5.26 -16.81
C LYS A 204 8.95 -6.25 -16.00
N VAL A 205 8.36 -5.83 -14.87
CA VAL A 205 7.46 -6.68 -14.07
C VAL A 205 6.07 -6.69 -14.73
N LYS A 206 5.69 -7.80 -15.34
CA LYS A 206 4.44 -7.92 -16.13
C LYS A 206 3.25 -8.32 -15.27
N TYR A 207 3.45 -9.20 -14.31
CA TYR A 207 2.40 -9.64 -13.38
C TYR A 207 2.97 -9.73 -11.98
N ALA A 208 2.13 -9.47 -11.00
CA ALA A 208 2.51 -9.65 -9.62
C ALA A 208 1.34 -10.16 -8.76
N ALA A 209 1.66 -10.96 -7.79
CA ALA A 209 0.75 -11.38 -6.74
C ALA A 209 1.45 -11.34 -5.38
N GLY A 210 0.67 -11.23 -4.32
CA GLY A 210 1.21 -11.25 -2.96
C GLY A 210 0.15 -11.59 -1.93
N ILE A 211 0.63 -12.00 -0.77
CA ILE A 211 -0.19 -12.26 0.41
C ILE A 211 0.56 -11.77 1.65
N ALA A 212 -0.15 -11.10 2.56
CA ALA A 212 0.40 -10.74 3.87
C ALA A 212 -0.66 -10.88 4.97
N PRO A 213 -0.28 -11.25 6.20
CA PRO A 213 -1.21 -11.33 7.32
C PRO A 213 -1.75 -9.95 7.67
N ILE A 214 -3.02 -9.90 8.13
CA ILE A 214 -3.63 -8.71 8.70
C ILE A 214 -3.15 -8.59 10.14
N ALA A 215 -2.44 -7.52 10.44
CA ALA A 215 -1.97 -7.26 11.80
C ALA A 215 -3.14 -7.05 12.77
N PRO A 216 -3.02 -7.46 14.04
CA PRO A 216 -3.97 -7.10 15.06
C PRO A 216 -4.09 -5.58 15.21
N VAL A 217 -5.32 -5.09 15.27
CA VAL A 217 -5.60 -3.67 15.53
C VAL A 217 -5.06 -3.29 16.90
N ASP A 218 -4.37 -2.16 16.99
CA ASP A 218 -3.86 -1.60 18.24
C ASP A 218 -4.30 -0.13 18.36
N PRO A 219 -4.90 0.27 19.50
CA PRO A 219 -5.32 1.67 19.71
C PRO A 219 -4.15 2.65 19.83
N ASP A 220 -2.95 2.17 20.12
CA ASP A 220 -1.72 2.96 20.07
C ASP A 220 -1.21 3.01 18.62
N GLY A 221 -1.31 4.16 17.98
CA GLY A 221 -0.94 4.35 16.57
C GLY A 221 0.51 3.95 16.24
N LEU A 222 1.46 4.16 17.16
CA LEU A 222 2.86 3.76 16.96
C LEU A 222 3.03 2.23 16.99
N LYS A 223 2.30 1.56 17.91
CA LYS A 223 2.29 0.10 17.96
C LYS A 223 1.55 -0.50 16.77
N ALA A 224 0.41 0.11 16.37
CA ALA A 224 -0.32 -0.28 15.16
C ALA A 224 0.61 -0.20 13.93
N MET A 225 1.34 0.90 13.77
CA MET A 225 2.33 1.07 12.70
C MET A 225 3.42 -0.01 12.77
N GLY A 226 3.94 -0.33 13.95
CA GLY A 226 4.88 -1.42 14.15
C GLY A 226 4.34 -2.75 13.64
N LYS A 227 3.19 -3.17 14.16
CA LYS A 227 2.56 -4.45 13.82
C LYS A 227 2.20 -4.57 12.33
N THR A 228 1.67 -3.51 11.73
CA THR A 228 1.25 -3.52 10.32
C THR A 228 2.44 -3.61 9.37
N ASN A 229 3.56 -2.93 9.67
CA ASN A 229 4.79 -3.10 8.91
C ASN A 229 5.35 -4.51 9.09
N ASP A 230 5.45 -5.03 10.31
CA ASP A 230 5.95 -6.37 10.60
C ASP A 230 5.13 -7.47 9.90
N ALA A 231 3.82 -7.27 9.71
CA ALA A 231 2.99 -8.17 8.94
C ALA A 231 3.53 -8.38 7.51
N VAL A 232 4.04 -7.36 6.87
CA VAL A 232 4.67 -7.45 5.54
C VAL A 232 6.12 -7.91 5.64
N LEU A 233 6.92 -7.31 6.53
CA LEU A 233 8.34 -7.56 6.67
C LEU A 233 8.66 -9.01 7.06
N PHE A 234 7.83 -9.62 7.89
CA PHE A 234 8.05 -10.97 8.41
C PHE A 234 7.06 -12.01 7.88
N GLY A 235 5.88 -11.58 7.36
CA GLY A 235 4.83 -12.47 6.89
C GLY A 235 4.49 -12.35 5.42
N GLY A 236 4.93 -11.29 4.75
CA GLY A 236 4.59 -11.02 3.35
C GLY A 236 5.28 -11.99 2.39
N ARG A 237 4.53 -12.49 1.43
CA ARG A 237 5.06 -13.29 0.31
C ARG A 237 4.64 -12.66 -1.00
N THR A 238 5.57 -12.61 -1.97
CA THR A 238 5.30 -12.06 -3.29
C THR A 238 5.78 -12.95 -4.41
N TYR A 239 5.08 -12.85 -5.52
CA TYR A 239 5.36 -13.55 -6.77
C TYR A 239 5.41 -12.51 -7.88
N TYR A 240 6.57 -12.37 -8.53
CA TYR A 240 6.78 -11.45 -9.65
C TYR A 240 7.08 -12.24 -10.92
N TYR A 241 6.47 -11.85 -12.02
CA TYR A 241 6.74 -12.37 -13.35
C TYR A 241 7.41 -11.26 -14.14
N ILE A 242 8.68 -11.46 -14.46
CA ILE A 242 9.56 -10.43 -15.03
C ILE A 242 9.97 -10.83 -16.44
N GLU A 243 9.80 -9.92 -17.40
CA GLU A 243 10.36 -10.03 -18.73
C GLU A 243 11.75 -9.39 -18.73
N SER A 244 12.77 -10.20 -18.42
CA SER A 244 14.16 -9.72 -18.29
C SER A 244 14.84 -9.48 -19.62
N ASP A 245 15.84 -8.59 -19.63
CA ASP A 245 16.82 -8.48 -20.71
C ASP A 245 18.04 -9.39 -20.45
N GLU A 246 18.95 -9.48 -21.42
CA GLU A 246 20.15 -10.34 -21.31
C GLU A 246 21.12 -9.89 -20.20
N ASP A 247 21.15 -8.57 -19.92
CA ASP A 247 22.02 -7.96 -18.92
C ASP A 247 21.42 -7.97 -17.51
N ASP A 248 20.16 -8.40 -17.33
CA ASP A 248 19.51 -8.42 -16.03
C ASP A 248 19.95 -9.66 -15.19
N ASP A 249 20.51 -9.43 -14.00
CA ASP A 249 20.79 -10.47 -13.04
C ASP A 249 19.57 -10.72 -12.11
N ILE A 250 18.62 -11.52 -12.61
CA ILE A 250 17.37 -11.85 -11.88
C ILE A 250 17.64 -12.67 -10.61
N LYS A 251 18.72 -13.47 -10.58
CA LYS A 251 19.10 -14.21 -9.40
C LYS A 251 19.53 -13.24 -8.28
N SER A 252 20.44 -12.33 -8.57
CA SER A 252 20.89 -11.30 -7.64
C SER A 252 19.75 -10.41 -7.17
N LEU A 253 18.82 -10.02 -8.08
CA LEU A 253 17.61 -9.29 -7.74
C LEU A 253 16.76 -10.05 -6.70
N ALA A 254 16.52 -11.35 -6.92
CA ALA A 254 15.74 -12.17 -5.99
C ALA A 254 16.42 -12.29 -4.61
N GLU A 255 17.75 -12.43 -4.55
CA GLU A 255 18.51 -12.56 -3.31
C GLU A 255 18.50 -11.28 -2.47
N GLN A 256 18.49 -10.09 -3.11
CA GLN A 256 18.55 -8.80 -2.45
C GLN A 256 17.16 -8.23 -2.09
N LEU A 257 16.08 -8.75 -2.67
CA LEU A 257 14.75 -8.17 -2.55
C LEU A 257 14.07 -8.40 -1.19
N PRO A 258 14.16 -9.59 -0.52
CA PRO A 258 13.47 -9.82 0.75
C PRO A 258 13.88 -8.83 1.85
N SER A 259 13.01 -8.65 2.86
CA SER A 259 13.29 -7.83 4.05
C SER A 259 14.54 -8.30 4.80
N SER A 260 14.79 -9.61 4.79
CA SER A 260 15.95 -10.23 5.45
C SER A 260 17.32 -9.89 4.85
N SER A 261 17.35 -9.24 3.68
CA SER A 261 18.61 -8.73 3.09
C SER A 261 19.03 -7.34 3.64
N SER A 262 18.20 -6.74 4.48
CA SER A 262 18.46 -5.43 5.10
C SER A 262 19.18 -5.58 6.44
N ASP A 263 20.11 -4.68 6.73
CA ASP A 263 20.86 -4.64 8.01
C ASP A 263 19.94 -4.40 9.22
N GLY A 264 18.77 -3.77 9.02
CA GLY A 264 17.77 -3.54 10.06
C GLY A 264 16.90 -4.75 10.41
N TYR A 265 17.03 -5.87 9.70
CA TYR A 265 16.22 -7.06 9.92
C TYR A 265 16.53 -7.77 11.25
N GLY A 266 15.52 -8.42 11.84
CA GLY A 266 15.68 -9.31 13.01
C GLY A 266 15.09 -8.80 14.31
N LYS A 267 14.48 -7.62 14.30
CA LYS A 267 13.71 -7.04 15.41
C LYS A 267 12.34 -6.54 14.91
N PRO A 268 11.28 -6.55 15.76
CA PRO A 268 10.03 -5.87 15.44
C PRO A 268 10.26 -4.41 15.06
N PHE A 269 9.53 -3.93 14.05
CA PHE A 269 9.68 -2.58 13.54
C PHE A 269 9.51 -1.50 14.62
N TYR A 270 8.58 -1.70 15.55
CA TYR A 270 8.39 -0.77 16.68
C TYR A 270 9.68 -0.60 17.50
N ASP A 271 10.42 -1.70 17.76
CA ASP A 271 11.68 -1.65 18.50
C ASP A 271 12.76 -0.90 17.71
N VAL A 272 12.87 -1.19 16.39
CA VAL A 272 13.79 -0.47 15.48
C VAL A 272 13.47 1.02 15.44
N PHE A 273 12.18 1.38 15.31
CA PHE A 273 11.74 2.78 15.24
C PHE A 273 11.97 3.52 16.57
N LYS A 274 11.78 2.84 17.69
CA LYS A 274 12.09 3.39 19.03
C LYS A 274 13.59 3.60 19.21
N GLU A 275 14.44 2.67 18.80
CA GLU A 275 15.90 2.81 18.81
C GLU A 275 16.37 3.99 17.92
N ALA A 276 15.66 4.26 16.83
CA ALA A 276 15.86 5.41 15.95
C ALA A 276 15.24 6.73 16.50
N GLU A 277 14.77 6.76 17.76
CA GLU A 277 14.11 7.93 18.38
C GLU A 277 12.87 8.40 17.61
N PHE A 278 12.15 7.46 16.97
CA PHE A 278 10.99 7.69 16.10
C PHE A 278 11.31 8.59 14.87
N ASP A 279 12.53 8.54 14.39
CA ASP A 279 12.99 9.25 13.20
C ASP A 279 13.14 8.28 12.00
N PHE A 280 12.25 8.39 11.00
CA PHE A 280 12.30 7.60 9.78
C PHE A 280 13.58 7.81 8.94
N TYR A 281 14.30 8.91 9.12
CA TYR A 281 15.54 9.16 8.39
C TYR A 281 16.71 8.34 8.92
N LYS A 282 16.61 7.84 10.16
CA LYS A 282 17.62 6.99 10.80
C LYS A 282 17.41 5.50 10.52
N ILE A 283 16.31 5.12 9.87
CA ILE A 283 15.99 3.72 9.56
C ILE A 283 16.47 3.36 8.16
N ASP A 284 17.03 2.16 8.01
CA ASP A 284 17.26 1.55 6.69
C ASP A 284 15.92 1.25 6.00
N LYS A 285 15.54 2.12 5.06
CA LYS A 285 14.29 1.97 4.30
C LYS A 285 14.28 0.75 3.39
N GLY A 286 15.44 0.14 3.11
CA GLY A 286 15.55 -1.12 2.38
C GLY A 286 14.91 -2.31 3.09
N MET A 287 14.63 -2.18 4.41
CA MET A 287 13.89 -3.20 5.15
C MET A 287 12.42 -3.33 4.75
N PHE A 288 11.79 -2.24 4.24
CA PHE A 288 10.40 -2.28 3.78
C PHE A 288 10.26 -3.11 2.51
N ALA A 289 10.20 -4.42 2.69
CA ALA A 289 10.13 -5.42 1.65
C ALA A 289 9.38 -6.65 2.16
N PRO A 290 8.85 -7.51 1.27
CA PRO A 290 8.23 -8.77 1.70
C PRO A 290 9.24 -9.72 2.32
N ALA A 291 8.78 -10.60 3.22
CA ALA A 291 9.59 -11.62 3.87
C ALA A 291 10.14 -12.68 2.89
N GLU A 292 9.30 -13.07 1.94
CA GLU A 292 9.63 -14.09 0.94
C GLU A 292 9.26 -13.59 -0.46
N VAL A 293 10.17 -13.82 -1.40
CA VAL A 293 10.03 -13.40 -2.79
C VAL A 293 10.24 -14.57 -3.72
N VAL A 294 9.36 -14.72 -4.69
CA VAL A 294 9.52 -15.65 -5.82
C VAL A 294 9.49 -14.82 -7.10
N ILE A 295 10.50 -14.95 -7.93
CA ILE A 295 10.57 -14.34 -9.25
C ILE A 295 10.56 -15.43 -10.31
N ASN A 296 9.61 -15.36 -11.25
CA ASN A 296 9.63 -16.11 -12.48
C ASN A 296 10.14 -15.22 -13.61
N ASP A 297 11.28 -15.58 -14.18
CA ASP A 297 11.83 -14.93 -15.36
C ASP A 297 11.14 -15.47 -16.62
N LEU A 298 10.34 -14.64 -17.27
CA LEU A 298 9.56 -15.03 -18.46
C LEU A 298 10.43 -15.29 -19.68
N ARG A 299 11.61 -14.67 -19.77
CA ARG A 299 12.54 -14.87 -20.88
C ARG A 299 13.21 -16.25 -20.82
N THR A 300 13.66 -16.66 -19.64
CA THR A 300 14.44 -17.91 -19.47
C THR A 300 13.62 -19.09 -18.96
N GLY A 301 12.43 -18.83 -18.39
CA GLY A 301 11.61 -19.82 -17.70
C GLY A 301 12.15 -20.21 -16.33
N GLN A 302 13.23 -19.60 -15.86
CA GLN A 302 13.80 -19.88 -14.54
C GLN A 302 12.97 -19.26 -13.42
N MET A 303 12.98 -19.91 -12.28
CA MET A 303 12.32 -19.42 -11.06
C MET A 303 13.35 -19.30 -9.93
N PHE A 304 13.34 -18.15 -9.27
CA PHE A 304 14.20 -17.83 -8.14
C PHE A 304 13.35 -17.57 -6.90
N ARG A 305 13.76 -18.13 -5.78
CA ARG A 305 13.09 -17.93 -4.48
C ARG A 305 14.11 -17.51 -3.44
N SER A 306 13.78 -16.48 -2.65
CA SER A 306 14.64 -15.97 -1.59
C SER A 306 13.82 -15.44 -0.41
N GLY A 307 14.44 -15.38 0.77
CA GLY A 307 13.77 -15.03 2.01
C GLY A 307 12.86 -16.14 2.54
N ALA A 308 12.24 -15.90 3.68
CA ALA A 308 11.28 -16.79 4.30
C ALA A 308 10.38 -16.04 5.28
N VAL A 309 9.15 -16.52 5.48
CA VAL A 309 8.27 -16.05 6.56
C VAL A 309 8.92 -16.34 7.91
N ASN A 310 8.95 -15.33 8.79
CA ASN A 310 9.48 -15.43 10.13
C ASN A 310 8.34 -15.40 11.17
N VAL A 311 7.78 -16.57 11.46
CA VAL A 311 6.65 -16.74 12.36
C VAL A 311 6.97 -16.28 13.78
N GLU A 312 8.19 -16.49 14.26
CA GLU A 312 8.57 -16.11 15.62
C GLU A 312 8.62 -14.59 15.80
N LEU A 313 9.14 -13.86 14.83
CA LEU A 313 9.10 -12.38 14.86
C LEU A 313 7.67 -11.84 14.70
N LEU A 314 6.82 -12.48 13.89
CA LEU A 314 5.40 -12.13 13.80
C LEU A 314 4.69 -12.32 15.12
N LYS A 315 4.85 -13.46 15.78
CA LYS A 315 4.27 -13.73 17.11
C LYS A 315 4.73 -12.69 18.13
N LYS A 316 6.03 -12.41 18.17
CA LYS A 316 6.60 -11.39 19.07
C LYS A 316 5.98 -10.02 18.82
N SER A 317 5.88 -9.60 17.56
CA SER A 317 5.31 -8.31 17.17
C SER A 317 3.82 -8.22 17.51
N PHE A 318 3.06 -9.30 17.30
CA PHE A 318 1.62 -9.33 17.53
C PHE A 318 1.24 -9.59 18.99
N GLY A 319 2.20 -9.93 19.85
CA GLY A 319 1.99 -10.21 21.26
C GLY A 319 1.39 -11.61 21.52
N LEU A 320 1.77 -12.59 20.71
CA LEU A 320 1.32 -13.98 20.76
C LEU A 320 2.40 -14.92 21.35
#